data_392c3e733165d2c9e0880535a7e76e17
#
_entry.id   392c3e733165d2c9e0880535a7e76e17
#
_cell.length_a   1.000
_cell.length_b   1.000
_cell.length_c   1.000
_cell.angle_alpha   90.00
_cell.angle_beta   90.00
_cell.angle_gamma   90.00
#
_symmetry.space_group_name_H-M   'P 1'
#
loop_
_entity.id
_entity.type
_entity.pdbx_description
1 polymer ?
#
loop_
_entity_poly.entity_id
_entity_poly.type
_entity_poly.pdbx_seq_one_letter_code
_entity_poly.pdbx_strand_id
1 'polypeptide(L)'
;MNLFSKLFRSRDKPRNHLGGLSFLFGQTAAGKAVNERTAMQTTAVYACVRILAESIAGLPLHVYAYQGQGKERVPEHPLYFLLHDAPNPEMTSFVFRETLMAHLLLWGNA
;
A
#
# COMPACT_ATOMS: atom_id res chain seq x y z
N MET A 1 26.51 -36.97 35.56
CA MET A 1 25.29 -36.44 34.92
C MET A 1 25.48 -34.93 34.83
N ASN A 2 25.88 -34.44 33.62
CA ASN A 2 26.38 -33.07 33.45
C ASN A 2 25.24 -32.04 33.42
N LEU A 3 25.19 -31.21 34.45
CA LEU A 3 24.21 -30.09 34.58
C LEU A 3 24.30 -29.05 33.44
N PHE A 4 25.48 -28.94 32.83
CA PHE A 4 25.77 -27.99 31.75
C PHE A 4 25.09 -28.31 30.40
N SER A 5 24.71 -29.56 30.15
CA SER A 5 24.05 -29.95 28.89
C SER A 5 22.57 -29.47 28.79
N LYS A 6 21.97 -29.08 29.92
CA LYS A 6 20.60 -28.53 29.96
C LYS A 6 20.53 -27.03 29.73
N LEU A 7 21.64 -26.30 29.84
CA LEU A 7 21.70 -24.85 29.66
C LEU A 7 21.83 -24.43 28.16
N PHE A 8 22.33 -25.34 27.33
CA PHE A 8 22.42 -25.12 25.88
C PHE A 8 21.42 -26.02 25.17
N ARG A 9 20.12 -25.75 25.44
CA ARG A 9 19.07 -26.33 24.61
C ARG A 9 19.26 -25.78 23.20
N SER A 10 19.78 -26.62 22.31
CA SER A 10 19.87 -26.31 20.89
C SER A 10 18.50 -25.81 20.44
N ARG A 11 18.47 -24.58 19.93
CA ARG A 11 17.29 -24.03 19.30
C ARG A 11 16.90 -25.01 18.21
N ASP A 12 15.75 -25.66 18.34
CA ASP A 12 15.24 -26.56 17.32
C ASP A 12 15.31 -25.87 15.97
N LYS A 13 16.03 -26.48 15.04
CA LYS A 13 16.07 -26.01 13.65
C LYS A 13 14.61 -25.93 13.17
N PRO A 14 14.17 -24.84 12.58
CA PRO A 14 12.82 -24.75 12.06
C PRO A 14 12.60 -25.93 11.10
N ARG A 15 11.61 -26.75 11.38
CA ARG A 15 11.21 -27.86 10.51
C ARG A 15 10.57 -27.27 9.25
N ASN A 16 11.40 -26.97 8.26
CA ASN A 16 10.96 -26.51 6.93
C ASN A 16 10.41 -27.71 6.13
N HIS A 17 9.36 -28.35 6.62
CA HIS A 17 8.69 -29.41 5.85
C HIS A 17 7.87 -28.90 4.66
N LEU A 18 7.64 -27.60 4.56
CA LEU A 18 6.80 -26.98 3.51
C LEU A 18 7.35 -25.62 3.05
N GLY A 19 8.67 -25.42 3.11
CA GLY A 19 9.29 -24.14 2.80
C GLY A 19 8.97 -23.56 1.42
N GLY A 20 8.59 -24.40 0.45
CA GLY A 20 8.14 -23.96 -0.86
C GLY A 20 6.69 -23.53 -0.91
N LEU A 21 5.82 -24.11 -0.07
CA LEU A 21 4.39 -23.77 -0.05
C LEU A 21 4.08 -22.59 0.87
N SER A 22 4.88 -22.35 1.90
CA SER A 22 4.68 -21.19 2.79
C SER A 22 4.90 -19.86 2.04
N PHE A 23 5.77 -19.85 1.03
CA PHE A 23 5.94 -18.70 0.14
C PHE A 23 4.67 -18.44 -0.71
N LEU A 24 3.99 -19.50 -1.17
CA LEU A 24 2.75 -19.39 -1.96
C LEU A 24 1.54 -18.98 -1.11
N PHE A 25 1.55 -19.28 0.20
CA PHE A 25 0.45 -18.97 1.10
C PHE A 25 0.71 -17.75 1.99
N GLY A 26 1.74 -16.95 1.71
CA GLY A 26 1.99 -15.67 2.39
C GLY A 26 2.32 -15.77 3.88
N GLN A 27 2.85 -16.92 4.34
CA GLN A 27 3.30 -17.05 5.72
C GLN A 27 4.74 -16.54 5.88
N THR A 28 4.97 -15.74 6.92
CA THR A 28 6.32 -15.34 7.33
C THR A 28 7.08 -16.49 7.95
N ALA A 29 8.43 -16.36 8.08
CA ALA A 29 9.28 -17.31 8.79
C ALA A 29 8.84 -17.55 10.26
N ALA A 30 8.08 -16.63 10.84
CA ALA A 30 7.47 -16.74 12.17
C ALA A 30 6.10 -17.46 12.17
N GLY A 31 5.65 -18.00 11.04
CA GLY A 31 4.40 -18.74 10.92
C GLY A 31 3.12 -17.88 10.92
N LYS A 32 3.26 -16.55 10.85
CA LYS A 32 2.10 -15.65 10.74
C LYS A 32 1.72 -15.42 9.29
N ALA A 33 0.43 -15.56 8.98
CA ALA A 33 -0.11 -15.18 7.68
C ALA A 33 -0.08 -13.64 7.57
N VAL A 34 0.59 -13.14 6.52
CA VAL A 34 0.62 -11.70 6.19
C VAL A 34 -0.15 -11.52 4.89
N ASN A 35 -1.23 -10.79 4.97
CA ASN A 35 -2.03 -10.32 3.85
C ASN A 35 -2.39 -8.84 4.09
N GLU A 36 -3.04 -8.20 3.14
CA GLU A 36 -3.37 -6.79 3.19
C GLU A 36 -4.18 -6.45 4.45
N ARG A 37 -5.14 -7.31 4.79
CA ARG A 37 -6.00 -7.14 5.96
C ARG A 37 -5.23 -7.23 7.27
N THR A 38 -4.36 -8.25 7.42
CA THR A 38 -3.55 -8.41 8.63
C THR A 38 -2.45 -7.37 8.72
N ALA A 39 -1.90 -6.92 7.59
CA ALA A 39 -0.93 -5.83 7.54
C ALA A 39 -1.55 -4.53 8.06
N MET A 40 -2.77 -4.19 7.65
CA MET A 40 -3.49 -2.99 8.08
C MET A 40 -3.90 -3.01 9.56
N GLN A 41 -3.87 -4.17 10.22
CA GLN A 41 -4.06 -4.27 11.68
C GLN A 41 -2.81 -3.84 12.47
N THR A 42 -1.66 -3.74 11.80
CA THR A 42 -0.44 -3.23 12.40
C THR A 42 -0.45 -1.71 12.35
N THR A 43 -0.43 -1.06 13.50
CA THR A 43 -0.54 0.40 13.63
C THR A 43 0.48 1.16 12.78
N ALA A 44 1.72 0.67 12.73
CA ALA A 44 2.78 1.28 11.92
C ALA A 44 2.48 1.21 10.41
N VAL A 45 2.01 0.05 9.92
CA VAL A 45 1.65 -0.12 8.51
C VAL A 45 0.46 0.76 8.15
N TYR A 46 -0.58 0.73 8.98
CA TYR A 46 -1.74 1.60 8.81
C TYR A 46 -1.36 3.08 8.73
N ALA A 47 -0.52 3.56 9.66
CA ALA A 47 -0.07 4.94 9.68
C ALA A 47 0.73 5.30 8.40
N CYS A 48 1.64 4.43 7.94
CA CYS A 48 2.41 4.65 6.72
C CYS A 48 1.51 4.72 5.48
N VAL A 49 0.61 3.75 5.31
CA VAL A 49 -0.33 3.72 4.18
C VAL A 49 -1.19 4.98 4.16
N ARG A 50 -1.75 5.35 5.32
CA ARG A 50 -2.59 6.52 5.47
C ARG A 50 -1.85 7.82 5.13
N ILE A 51 -0.68 8.05 5.71
CA ILE A 51 0.09 9.27 5.46
C ILE A 51 0.46 9.41 3.99
N LEU A 52 0.90 8.34 3.34
CA LEU A 52 1.25 8.36 1.93
C LEU A 52 0.02 8.60 1.04
N ALA A 53 -1.09 7.92 1.31
CA ALA A 53 -2.32 8.06 0.54
C ALA A 53 -2.89 9.48 0.66
N GLU A 54 -3.01 10.02 1.88
CA GLU A 54 -3.50 11.38 2.12
C GLU A 54 -2.57 12.45 1.51
N SER A 55 -1.26 12.26 1.59
CA SER A 55 -0.28 13.19 1.03
C SER A 55 -0.41 13.30 -0.50
N ILE A 56 -0.56 12.19 -1.19
CA ILE A 56 -0.76 12.17 -2.65
C ILE A 56 -2.15 12.68 -3.01
N ALA A 57 -3.18 12.30 -2.26
CA ALA A 57 -4.55 12.75 -2.47
C ALA A 57 -4.70 14.28 -2.34
N GLY A 58 -3.92 14.89 -1.45
CA GLY A 58 -3.90 16.34 -1.24
C GLY A 58 -3.28 17.15 -2.37
N LEU A 59 -2.53 16.52 -3.29
CA LEU A 59 -1.92 17.23 -4.41
C LEU A 59 -2.99 17.58 -5.48
N PRO A 60 -3.09 18.85 -5.89
CA PRO A 60 -4.08 19.23 -6.91
C PRO A 60 -3.66 18.66 -8.28
N LEU A 61 -4.63 18.05 -8.98
CA LEU A 61 -4.43 17.54 -10.33
C LEU A 61 -5.01 18.54 -11.34
N HIS A 62 -4.18 19.04 -12.25
CA HIS A 62 -4.59 20.02 -13.24
C HIS A 62 -4.32 19.53 -14.66
N VAL A 63 -5.18 19.91 -15.59
CA VAL A 63 -5.02 19.65 -17.02
C VAL A 63 -4.30 20.82 -17.67
N TYR A 64 -3.25 20.53 -18.44
CA TYR A 64 -2.48 21.53 -19.20
C TYR A 64 -2.50 21.19 -20.68
N ALA A 65 -2.64 22.21 -21.52
CA ALA A 65 -2.44 22.11 -22.97
C ALA A 65 -1.15 22.82 -23.39
N TYR A 66 -0.53 22.35 -24.44
CA TYR A 66 0.60 23.03 -25.06
C TYR A 66 0.09 24.18 -25.93
N GLN A 67 0.55 25.41 -25.65
CA GLN A 67 0.33 26.56 -26.48
C GLN A 67 1.69 27.19 -26.85
N GLY A 68 2.10 27.03 -28.12
CA GLY A 68 3.39 27.53 -28.58
C GLY A 68 4.57 26.91 -27.85
N GLN A 69 5.35 27.70 -27.11
CA GLN A 69 6.49 27.25 -26.32
C GLN A 69 6.18 26.97 -24.84
N GLY A 70 4.92 27.13 -24.42
CA GLY A 70 4.50 26.99 -23.01
C GLY A 70 3.41 25.98 -22.78
N LYS A 71 3.11 25.77 -21.49
CA LYS A 71 1.96 24.98 -21.03
C LYS A 71 0.99 25.90 -20.34
N GLU A 72 -0.27 25.91 -20.77
CA GLU A 72 -1.34 26.67 -20.17
C GLU A 72 -2.35 25.73 -19.49
N ARG A 73 -2.83 26.12 -18.32
CA ARG A 73 -3.86 25.38 -17.60
C ARG A 73 -5.21 25.55 -18.29
N VAL A 74 -5.87 24.42 -18.56
CA VAL A 74 -7.17 24.40 -19.29
C VAL A 74 -8.27 23.91 -18.34
N PRO A 75 -8.89 24.80 -17.54
CA PRO A 75 -9.94 24.42 -16.61
C PRO A 75 -11.24 24.01 -17.28
N GLU A 76 -11.45 24.44 -18.53
CA GLU A 76 -12.67 24.15 -19.32
C GLU A 76 -12.63 22.77 -19.99
N HIS A 77 -11.52 22.05 -19.87
CA HIS A 77 -11.41 20.72 -20.46
C HIS A 77 -12.29 19.72 -19.69
N PRO A 78 -13.06 18.85 -20.36
CA PRO A 78 -13.96 17.90 -19.69
C PRO A 78 -13.26 17.02 -18.64
N LEU A 79 -12.01 16.64 -18.88
CA LEU A 79 -11.19 15.87 -17.93
C LEU A 79 -10.82 16.69 -16.69
N TYR A 80 -10.84 18.02 -16.74
CA TYR A 80 -10.49 18.82 -15.58
C TYR A 80 -11.49 18.58 -14.45
N PHE A 81 -12.79 18.60 -14.73
CA PHE A 81 -13.83 18.33 -13.74
C PHE A 81 -13.69 16.93 -13.14
N LEU A 82 -13.46 15.91 -13.97
CA LEU A 82 -13.30 14.53 -13.52
C LEU A 82 -12.06 14.33 -12.64
N LEU A 83 -10.96 14.97 -12.97
CA LEU A 83 -9.68 14.75 -12.28
C LEU A 83 -9.52 15.66 -11.07
N HIS A 84 -10.01 16.90 -11.14
CA HIS A 84 -9.81 17.91 -10.12
C HIS A 84 -10.96 17.96 -9.11
N ASP A 85 -12.22 17.88 -9.58
CA ASP A 85 -13.39 18.11 -8.73
C ASP A 85 -14.05 16.80 -8.28
N ALA A 86 -14.71 16.09 -9.18
CA ALA A 86 -15.48 14.90 -8.85
C ALA A 86 -15.40 13.86 -9.99
N PRO A 87 -14.69 12.73 -9.77
CA PRO A 87 -14.63 11.63 -10.74
C PRO A 87 -15.98 10.94 -10.92
N ASN A 88 -16.82 10.95 -9.88
CA ASN A 88 -18.19 10.43 -9.91
C ASN A 88 -19.07 11.16 -8.88
N PRO A 89 -20.41 10.97 -8.91
CA PRO A 89 -21.33 11.64 -8.00
C PRO A 89 -21.16 11.26 -6.52
N GLU A 90 -20.50 10.14 -6.24
CA GLU A 90 -20.42 9.56 -4.89
C GLU A 90 -19.13 9.88 -4.15
N MET A 91 -18.08 10.31 -4.88
CA MET A 91 -16.78 10.61 -4.28
C MET A 91 -16.12 11.84 -4.87
N THR A 92 -15.38 12.53 -4.03
CA THR A 92 -14.53 13.65 -4.44
C THR A 92 -13.25 13.15 -5.09
N SER A 93 -12.58 14.00 -5.83
CA SER A 93 -11.26 13.74 -6.40
C SER A 93 -10.21 13.37 -5.34
N PHE A 94 -10.31 13.93 -4.14
CA PHE A 94 -9.45 13.56 -3.01
C PHE A 94 -9.65 12.10 -2.60
N VAL A 95 -10.88 11.68 -2.31
CA VAL A 95 -11.22 10.30 -1.90
C VAL A 95 -10.84 9.29 -2.97
N PHE A 96 -11.06 9.64 -4.24
CA PHE A 96 -10.66 8.79 -5.37
C PHE A 96 -9.15 8.53 -5.39
N ARG A 97 -8.33 9.58 -5.28
CA ARG A 97 -6.86 9.45 -5.27
C ARG A 97 -6.33 8.76 -4.03
N GLU A 98 -6.93 9.02 -2.88
CA GLU A 98 -6.60 8.34 -1.62
C GLU A 98 -6.83 6.82 -1.75
N THR A 99 -7.99 6.43 -2.29
CA THR A 99 -8.33 5.02 -2.51
C THR A 99 -7.38 4.36 -3.50
N LEU A 100 -7.12 5.00 -4.64
CA LEU A 100 -6.15 4.49 -5.62
C LEU A 100 -4.77 4.29 -5.02
N MET A 101 -4.30 5.26 -4.23
CA MET A 101 -3.00 5.17 -3.59
C MET A 101 -2.95 4.06 -2.53
N ALA A 102 -4.02 3.90 -1.74
CA ALA A 102 -4.13 2.81 -0.79
C ALA A 102 -4.08 1.44 -1.49
N HIS A 103 -4.79 1.27 -2.62
CA HIS A 103 -4.74 0.05 -3.42
C HIS A 103 -3.33 -0.20 -3.96
N LEU A 104 -2.68 0.81 -4.50
CA LEU A 104 -1.32 0.70 -5.01
C LEU A 104 -0.33 0.24 -3.93
N LEU A 105 -0.44 0.77 -2.72
CA LEU A 105 0.44 0.43 -1.60
C LEU A 105 0.20 -0.98 -1.04
N LEU A 106 -1.04 -1.47 -1.09
CA LEU A 106 -1.42 -2.77 -0.50
C LEU A 106 -1.32 -3.92 -1.51
N TRP A 107 -1.65 -3.69 -2.77
CA TRP A 107 -1.70 -4.72 -3.81
C TRP A 107 -0.72 -4.49 -4.96
N GLY A 108 -0.05 -3.36 -5.02
CA GLY A 108 0.91 -3.03 -6.06
C GLY A 108 0.29 -2.61 -7.40
N ASN A 109 -1.04 -2.49 -7.45
CA ASN A 109 -1.79 -1.98 -8.61
C ASN A 109 -3.05 -1.23 -8.15
N ALA A 110 -3.59 -0.41 -9.04
CA ALA A 110 -4.79 0.38 -8.81
C ALA A 110 -5.66 0.43 -10.07
#